data_594a983ad17a50e8855af79485f00770
#
_entry.id   594a983ad17a50e8855af79485f00770
#
_cell.length_a   1.000
_cell.length_b   1.000
_cell.length_c   1.000
_cell.angle_alpha   90.00
_cell.angle_beta   90.00
_cell.angle_gamma   90.00
#
_symmetry.space_group_name_H-M   'P 1'
#
loop_
_entity.id
_entity.type
_entity.pdbx_description
1 polymer ?
#
loop_
_entity_poly.entity_id
_entity_poly.type
_entity_poly.pdbx_seq_one_letter_code
_entity_poly.pdbx_strand_id
1 'polypeptide(L)'
;PIKGTDSGIINSIIKTAVVPPVLLAVAAVLCYLFIVRGMYALEDLPVKKIPRWSKICIEVVMVVFFLHTVQVQGTEIGMWDYIQSVRESSDFYEKEYVNPAKVKMTFPKEKKNLIYIFMESMESSYADKEDGGTMDDNYIPNLTKLARENVQFTDKKDGKVGGPVCLEATAYTAGGLVAQTSAINLKVMNSGAVSDSFLPNLTALGDILNKQGYNQMFLCGSDGDFAGRDAYFKT
;
A
#
# COMPACT_ATOMS: atom_id res chain seq x y z
N PRO A 1 8.50 16.19 -4.91
CA PRO A 1 9.26 14.97 -5.10
C PRO A 1 9.06 14.12 -3.87
N ILE A 2 8.71 12.85 -4.06
CA ILE A 2 8.60 11.87 -2.96
C ILE A 2 10.03 11.61 -2.51
N LYS A 3 10.47 12.26 -1.42
CA LYS A 3 11.79 12.03 -0.84
C LYS A 3 11.90 10.55 -0.43
N GLY A 4 12.99 9.90 -0.79
CA GLY A 4 13.27 8.52 -0.40
C GLY A 4 12.71 7.43 -1.33
N THR A 5 12.06 7.78 -2.44
CA THR A 5 11.65 6.78 -3.43
C THR A 5 12.70 6.73 -4.54
N ASP A 6 13.18 5.53 -4.86
CA ASP A 6 14.13 5.32 -5.95
C ASP A 6 13.58 5.88 -7.26
N SER A 7 14.37 6.69 -7.94
CA SER A 7 14.02 7.27 -9.24
C SER A 7 13.69 6.19 -10.28
N GLY A 8 14.24 4.99 -10.14
CA GLY A 8 13.93 3.82 -10.97
C GLY A 8 12.48 3.36 -10.81
N ILE A 9 11.97 3.32 -9.57
CA ILE A 9 10.58 2.95 -9.28
C ILE A 9 9.63 4.01 -9.83
N ILE A 10 9.92 5.30 -9.63
CA ILE A 10 9.10 6.39 -10.17
C ILE A 10 9.04 6.32 -11.69
N ASN A 11 10.18 6.14 -12.36
CA ASN A 11 10.24 6.01 -13.81
C ASN A 11 9.50 4.76 -14.31
N SER A 12 9.55 3.66 -13.58
CA SER A 12 8.80 2.45 -13.91
C SER A 12 7.29 2.70 -13.83
N ILE A 13 6.81 3.30 -12.74
CA ILE A 13 5.39 3.67 -12.56
C ILE A 13 4.93 4.62 -13.67
N ILE A 14 5.71 5.64 -13.98
CA ILE A 14 5.37 6.57 -15.07
C ILE A 14 5.25 5.83 -16.40
N LYS A 15 6.22 4.98 -16.74
CA LYS A 15 6.23 4.25 -18.01
C LYS A 15 5.11 3.22 -18.13
N THR A 16 4.75 2.55 -17.05
CA THR A 16 3.78 1.44 -17.09
C THR A 16 2.36 1.88 -16.77
N ALA A 17 2.17 2.80 -15.82
CA ALA A 17 0.85 3.19 -15.34
C ALA A 17 0.35 4.55 -15.89
N VAL A 18 1.25 5.45 -16.28
CA VAL A 18 0.85 6.80 -16.74
C VAL A 18 0.94 6.93 -18.25
N VAL A 19 2.06 6.54 -18.85
CA VAL A 19 2.29 6.75 -20.29
C VAL A 19 1.28 6.01 -21.17
N PRO A 20 0.97 4.72 -20.98
CA PRO A 20 0.03 4.03 -21.85
C PRO A 20 -1.39 4.61 -21.83
N PRO A 21 -2.02 4.91 -20.69
CA PRO A 21 -3.34 5.56 -20.64
C PRO A 21 -3.35 6.94 -21.31
N VAL A 22 -2.29 7.74 -21.11
CA VAL A 22 -2.18 9.06 -21.75
C VAL A 22 -2.07 8.93 -23.26
N LEU A 23 -1.24 8.01 -23.77
CA LEU A 23 -1.13 7.76 -25.21
C LEU A 23 -2.45 7.27 -25.80
N LEU A 24 -3.17 6.41 -25.08
CA LEU A 24 -4.47 5.91 -25.51
C LEU A 24 -5.52 7.02 -25.57
N ALA A 25 -5.54 7.91 -24.57
CA ALA A 25 -6.41 9.07 -24.55
C ALA A 25 -6.11 10.04 -25.69
N VAL A 26 -4.83 10.32 -25.97
CA VAL A 26 -4.40 11.15 -27.10
C VAL A 26 -4.81 10.51 -28.42
N ALA A 27 -4.57 9.21 -28.60
CA ALA A 27 -4.98 8.49 -29.79
C ALA A 27 -6.50 8.52 -29.99
N ALA A 28 -7.29 8.34 -28.93
CA ALA A 28 -8.76 8.44 -29.00
C ALA A 28 -9.22 9.84 -29.42
N VAL A 29 -8.62 10.89 -28.87
CA VAL A 29 -8.92 12.27 -29.27
C VAL A 29 -8.56 12.53 -30.73
N LEU A 30 -7.39 12.08 -31.19
CA LEU A 30 -6.97 12.22 -32.59
C LEU A 30 -7.90 11.47 -33.54
N CYS A 31 -8.29 10.23 -33.20
CA CYS A 31 -9.27 9.46 -33.94
C CYS A 31 -10.64 10.18 -34.03
N TYR A 32 -11.10 10.71 -32.89
CA TYR A 32 -12.35 11.50 -32.86
C TYR A 32 -12.26 12.72 -33.80
N LEU A 33 -11.20 13.52 -33.68
CA LEU A 33 -10.99 14.69 -34.52
C LEU A 33 -10.91 14.32 -36.00
N PHE A 34 -10.25 13.21 -36.35
CA PHE A 34 -10.15 12.71 -37.71
C PHE A 34 -11.51 12.28 -38.27
N ILE A 35 -12.31 11.54 -37.48
CA ILE A 35 -13.66 11.12 -37.84
C ILE A 35 -14.56 12.34 -38.02
N VAL A 36 -14.57 13.27 -37.07
CA VAL A 36 -15.38 14.50 -37.14
C VAL A 36 -14.99 15.33 -38.36
N ARG A 37 -13.69 15.56 -38.58
CA ARG A 37 -13.18 16.31 -39.72
C ARG A 37 -13.48 15.62 -41.07
N GLY A 38 -13.39 14.29 -41.11
CA GLY A 38 -13.78 13.48 -42.27
C GLY A 38 -15.27 13.60 -42.56
N MET A 39 -16.11 13.63 -41.52
CA MET A 39 -17.56 13.82 -41.68
C MET A 39 -17.92 15.19 -42.25
N TYR A 40 -17.22 16.27 -41.80
CA TYR A 40 -17.42 17.61 -42.36
C TYR A 40 -16.92 17.69 -43.81
N ALA A 41 -15.78 17.08 -44.13
CA ALA A 41 -15.27 17.05 -45.49
C ALA A 41 -16.20 16.27 -46.46
N LEU A 42 -16.94 15.26 -45.97
CA LEU A 42 -17.93 14.54 -46.75
C LEU A 42 -19.23 15.34 -46.98
N GLU A 43 -19.53 16.36 -46.14
CA GLU A 43 -20.69 17.25 -46.34
C GLU A 43 -20.55 18.17 -47.55
N ASP A 44 -19.31 18.49 -47.95
CA ASP A 44 -19.02 19.34 -49.11
C ASP A 44 -19.04 18.55 -50.44
N LEU A 45 -19.18 17.21 -50.40
CA LEU A 45 -19.33 16.38 -51.57
C LEU A 45 -20.80 16.28 -51.95
N PRO A 46 -21.15 16.16 -53.27
CA PRO A 46 -22.54 16.00 -53.77
C PRO A 46 -23.14 14.62 -53.41
N VAL A 47 -22.68 13.98 -52.38
CA VAL A 47 -23.16 12.70 -51.87
C VAL A 47 -24.18 12.98 -50.76
N LYS A 48 -25.22 12.14 -50.63
CA LYS A 48 -26.31 12.24 -49.63
C LYS A 48 -25.81 12.77 -48.29
N LYS A 49 -26.39 13.91 -47.85
CA LYS A 49 -26.07 14.51 -46.56
C LYS A 49 -26.13 13.48 -45.43
N ILE A 50 -25.06 13.36 -44.67
CA ILE A 50 -24.99 12.49 -43.48
C ILE A 50 -26.07 12.95 -42.50
N PRO A 51 -27.04 12.13 -42.12
CA PRO A 51 -28.10 12.56 -41.23
C PRO A 51 -27.56 12.96 -39.85
N ARG A 52 -28.10 14.03 -39.27
CA ARG A 52 -27.66 14.55 -37.96
C ARG A 52 -27.64 13.49 -36.86
N TRP A 53 -28.57 12.55 -36.89
CA TRP A 53 -28.64 11.45 -35.92
C TRP A 53 -27.41 10.55 -35.95
N SER A 54 -26.75 10.34 -37.06
CA SER A 54 -25.54 9.48 -37.14
C SER A 54 -24.35 10.15 -36.48
N LYS A 55 -24.27 11.49 -36.53
CA LYS A 55 -23.23 12.24 -35.78
C LYS A 55 -23.44 12.10 -34.26
N ILE A 56 -24.69 12.27 -33.81
CA ILE A 56 -25.05 12.09 -32.40
C ILE A 56 -24.76 10.65 -31.94
N CYS A 57 -25.08 9.64 -32.76
CA CYS A 57 -24.77 8.26 -32.42
C CYS A 57 -23.27 8.01 -32.25
N ILE A 58 -22.42 8.57 -33.11
CA ILE A 58 -20.96 8.43 -33.00
C ILE A 58 -20.46 9.11 -31.71
N GLU A 59 -20.95 10.32 -31.40
CA GLU A 59 -20.58 11.02 -30.17
C GLU A 59 -20.99 10.22 -28.92
N VAL A 60 -22.20 9.69 -28.89
CA VAL A 60 -22.68 8.85 -27.78
C VAL A 60 -21.82 7.58 -27.65
N VAL A 61 -21.51 6.89 -28.74
CA VAL A 61 -20.64 5.69 -28.71
C VAL A 61 -19.26 6.04 -28.17
N MET A 62 -18.67 7.17 -28.59
CA MET A 62 -17.36 7.61 -28.10
C MET A 62 -17.38 7.94 -26.60
N VAL A 63 -18.44 8.61 -26.12
CA VAL A 63 -18.61 8.91 -24.68
C VAL A 63 -18.77 7.63 -23.88
N VAL A 64 -19.59 6.69 -24.34
CA VAL A 64 -19.77 5.39 -23.65
C VAL A 64 -18.46 4.60 -23.62
N PHE A 65 -17.73 4.57 -24.73
CA PHE A 65 -16.43 3.92 -24.79
C PHE A 65 -15.41 4.57 -23.82
N PHE A 66 -15.37 5.90 -23.77
CA PHE A 66 -14.52 6.63 -22.84
C PHE A 66 -14.86 6.31 -21.38
N LEU A 67 -16.14 6.38 -21.02
CA LEU A 67 -16.59 6.06 -19.66
C LEU A 67 -16.27 4.61 -19.27
N HIS A 68 -16.47 3.67 -20.21
CA HIS A 68 -16.10 2.29 -20.00
C HIS A 68 -14.59 2.11 -19.77
N THR A 69 -13.76 2.80 -20.56
CA THR A 69 -12.30 2.76 -20.39
C THR A 69 -11.88 3.33 -19.04
N VAL A 70 -12.46 4.46 -18.63
CA VAL A 70 -12.18 5.05 -17.30
C VAL A 70 -12.61 4.10 -16.18
N GLN A 71 -13.76 3.44 -16.32
CA GLN A 71 -14.22 2.46 -15.34
C GLN A 71 -13.26 1.27 -15.22
N VAL A 72 -12.89 0.66 -16.34
CA VAL A 72 -11.98 -0.50 -16.36
C VAL A 72 -10.61 -0.13 -15.80
N GLN A 73 -10.00 0.93 -16.32
CA GLN A 73 -8.68 1.38 -15.86
C GLN A 73 -8.71 1.82 -14.40
N GLY A 74 -9.78 2.53 -13.99
CA GLY A 74 -9.96 2.95 -12.60
C GLY A 74 -10.05 1.77 -11.62
N THR A 75 -10.68 0.67 -12.04
CA THR A 75 -10.74 -0.56 -11.24
C THR A 75 -9.37 -1.23 -11.16
N GLU A 76 -8.67 -1.37 -12.28
CA GLU A 76 -7.34 -2.00 -12.34
C GLU A 76 -6.28 -1.30 -11.46
N ILE A 77 -6.33 0.03 -11.38
CA ILE A 77 -5.41 0.81 -10.53
C ILE A 77 -5.93 1.03 -9.10
N GLY A 78 -7.05 0.44 -8.71
CA GLY A 78 -7.66 0.61 -7.38
C GLY A 78 -8.14 2.04 -7.08
N MET A 79 -8.42 2.85 -8.11
CA MET A 79 -8.83 4.25 -7.95
C MET A 79 -10.15 4.38 -7.18
N TRP A 80 -11.09 3.48 -7.42
CA TRP A 80 -12.40 3.50 -6.77
C TRP A 80 -12.30 3.16 -5.30
N ASP A 81 -11.50 2.15 -4.96
CA ASP A 81 -11.24 1.74 -3.58
C ASP A 81 -10.53 2.87 -2.83
N TYR A 82 -9.58 3.53 -3.48
CA TYR A 82 -8.91 4.72 -2.94
C TYR A 82 -9.90 5.87 -2.66
N ILE A 83 -10.76 6.23 -3.63
CA ILE A 83 -11.77 7.28 -3.46
C ILE A 83 -12.72 6.92 -2.31
N GLN A 84 -13.14 5.66 -2.22
CA GLN A 84 -13.99 5.17 -1.16
C GLN A 84 -13.28 5.27 0.20
N SER A 85 -12.05 4.79 0.31
CA SER A 85 -11.26 4.83 1.55
C SER A 85 -11.01 6.25 2.08
N VAL A 86 -10.90 7.24 1.19
CA VAL A 86 -10.78 8.65 1.58
C VAL A 86 -12.11 9.24 2.08
N ARG A 87 -13.25 8.75 1.55
CA ARG A 87 -14.58 9.22 1.93
C ARG A 87 -15.12 8.58 3.20
N GLU A 88 -14.75 7.34 3.45
CA GLU A 88 -15.17 6.62 4.63
C GLU A 88 -14.41 7.11 5.86
N SER A 89 -15.11 7.67 6.84
CA SER A 89 -14.60 7.88 8.17
C SER A 89 -14.92 6.65 9.02
N SER A 90 -13.88 6.01 9.55
CA SER A 90 -14.06 4.92 10.50
C SER A 90 -13.94 5.49 11.92
N ASP A 91 -14.87 5.14 12.78
CA ASP A 91 -14.81 5.41 14.22
C ASP A 91 -14.09 4.28 14.99
N PHE A 92 -13.36 3.44 14.25
CA PHE A 92 -12.64 2.28 14.81
C PHE A 92 -11.64 2.71 15.89
N TYR A 93 -10.90 3.79 15.68
CA TYR A 93 -9.92 4.25 16.67
C TYR A 93 -10.59 4.79 17.93
N GLU A 94 -11.71 5.47 17.81
CA GLU A 94 -12.45 5.99 18.96
C GLU A 94 -13.06 4.87 19.81
N LYS A 95 -13.45 3.76 19.19
CA LYS A 95 -14.12 2.64 19.85
C LYS A 95 -13.15 1.55 20.33
N GLU A 96 -12.16 1.21 19.53
CA GLU A 96 -11.34 0.01 19.74
C GLU A 96 -9.91 0.32 20.19
N TYR A 97 -9.40 1.55 19.94
CA TYR A 97 -8.04 1.89 20.30
C TYR A 97 -7.89 2.09 21.82
N VAL A 98 -7.07 1.25 22.42
CA VAL A 98 -6.67 1.40 23.82
C VAL A 98 -5.33 2.10 23.88
N ASN A 99 -5.31 3.35 24.36
CA ASN A 99 -4.06 4.10 24.50
C ASN A 99 -3.15 3.45 25.55
N PRO A 100 -1.98 2.91 25.18
CA PRO A 100 -1.07 2.22 26.09
C PRO A 100 -0.57 3.10 27.25
N ALA A 101 -0.52 4.42 27.06
CA ALA A 101 -0.13 5.34 28.12
C ALA A 101 -1.11 5.36 29.32
N LYS A 102 -2.35 4.92 29.10
CA LYS A 102 -3.40 4.84 30.12
C LYS A 102 -3.53 3.45 30.76
N VAL A 103 -2.79 2.46 30.27
CA VAL A 103 -2.83 1.09 30.76
C VAL A 103 -1.77 0.87 31.83
N LYS A 104 -2.17 0.29 32.96
CA LYS A 104 -1.22 -0.12 34.01
C LYS A 104 -0.44 -1.35 33.52
N MET A 105 0.83 -1.18 33.27
CA MET A 105 1.73 -2.25 32.87
C MET A 105 2.64 -2.65 34.05
N THR A 106 2.92 -3.94 34.18
CA THR A 106 3.85 -4.48 35.17
C THR A 106 5.12 -4.94 34.47
N PHE A 107 6.26 -4.45 34.92
CA PHE A 107 7.56 -4.82 34.36
C PHE A 107 8.34 -5.68 35.37
N PRO A 108 9.20 -6.58 34.91
CA PRO A 108 10.07 -7.34 35.81
C PRO A 108 11.04 -6.43 36.52
N LYS A 109 11.41 -6.80 37.76
CA LYS A 109 12.41 -6.06 38.57
C LYS A 109 13.77 -6.01 37.85
N GLU A 110 14.16 -7.13 37.26
CA GLU A 110 15.40 -7.23 36.48
C GLU A 110 15.03 -7.05 34.99
N LYS A 111 15.57 -6.01 34.38
CA LYS A 111 15.37 -5.71 32.98
C LYS A 111 16.18 -6.66 32.11
N LYS A 112 15.55 -7.20 31.07
CA LYS A 112 16.23 -7.99 30.03
C LYS A 112 16.40 -7.16 28.78
N ASN A 113 17.42 -7.44 27.99
CA ASN A 113 17.56 -6.84 26.66
C ASN A 113 16.46 -7.37 25.74
N LEU A 114 15.91 -6.47 24.93
CA LEU A 114 14.96 -6.78 23.87
C LEU A 114 15.65 -6.55 22.54
N ILE A 115 15.69 -7.60 21.71
CA ILE A 115 16.10 -7.50 20.32
C ILE A 115 14.84 -7.78 19.49
N TYR A 116 14.40 -6.76 18.73
CA TYR A 116 13.23 -6.86 17.89
C TYR A 116 13.67 -6.76 16.42
N ILE A 117 13.47 -7.82 15.66
CA ILE A 117 13.96 -7.93 14.30
C ILE A 117 12.77 -7.89 13.34
N PHE A 118 12.73 -6.87 12.48
CA PHE A 118 11.79 -6.77 11.37
C PHE A 118 12.42 -7.37 10.11
N MET A 119 11.92 -8.50 9.68
CA MET A 119 12.37 -9.17 8.46
C MET A 119 11.38 -8.85 7.34
N GLU A 120 11.61 -7.73 6.67
CA GLU A 120 10.76 -7.29 5.56
C GLU A 120 10.90 -8.24 4.36
N SER A 121 9.80 -8.47 3.65
CA SER A 121 9.70 -9.39 2.51
C SER A 121 10.04 -10.85 2.84
N MET A 122 10.06 -11.22 4.12
CA MET A 122 10.21 -12.60 4.55
C MET A 122 8.84 -13.23 4.74
N GLU A 123 8.54 -14.24 3.93
CA GLU A 123 7.25 -14.89 3.91
C GLU A 123 7.32 -16.31 4.44
N SER A 124 6.28 -16.74 5.15
CA SER A 124 6.13 -18.14 5.57
C SER A 124 5.98 -19.10 4.39
N SER A 125 5.64 -18.61 3.21
CA SER A 125 5.60 -19.38 1.96
C SER A 125 6.94 -19.99 1.55
N TYR A 126 8.06 -19.45 2.03
CA TYR A 126 9.40 -19.99 1.78
C TYR A 126 9.72 -21.27 2.57
N ALA A 127 8.91 -21.65 3.53
CA ALA A 127 8.95 -22.95 4.15
C ALA A 127 8.40 -24.04 3.20
N ASP A 128 8.71 -25.30 3.48
CA ASP A 128 8.11 -26.42 2.78
C ASP A 128 6.64 -26.64 3.14
N LYS A 129 5.96 -27.50 2.39
CA LYS A 129 4.54 -27.84 2.59
C LYS A 129 4.27 -28.52 3.92
N GLU A 130 5.23 -29.24 4.50
CA GLU A 130 5.10 -29.89 5.80
C GLU A 130 5.10 -28.83 6.91
N ASP A 131 5.95 -27.82 6.77
CA ASP A 131 6.04 -26.68 7.69
C ASP A 131 4.95 -25.63 7.50
N GLY A 132 4.13 -25.78 6.49
CA GLY A 132 3.01 -24.87 6.22
C GLY A 132 3.32 -23.80 5.18
N GLY A 133 4.46 -23.87 4.50
CA GLY A 133 4.82 -23.08 3.35
C GLY A 133 4.24 -23.61 2.04
N THR A 134 4.81 -23.19 0.92
CA THR A 134 4.35 -23.55 -0.42
C THR A 134 5.42 -24.24 -1.26
N MET A 135 6.67 -24.25 -0.79
CA MET A 135 7.81 -24.81 -1.50
C MET A 135 7.91 -26.32 -1.33
N ASP A 136 8.63 -26.99 -2.20
CA ASP A 136 8.95 -28.41 -2.06
C ASP A 136 10.08 -28.62 -1.05
N ASP A 137 11.03 -27.68 -0.98
CA ASP A 137 12.12 -27.63 -0.01
C ASP A 137 11.97 -26.42 0.91
N ASN A 138 12.44 -26.55 2.16
CA ASN A 138 12.43 -25.46 3.12
C ASN A 138 13.61 -24.51 2.91
N TYR A 139 13.35 -23.30 2.40
CA TYR A 139 14.38 -22.27 2.19
C TYR A 139 14.68 -21.44 3.44
N ILE A 140 13.89 -21.58 4.50
CA ILE A 140 14.05 -20.86 5.78
C ILE A 140 14.14 -21.81 6.99
N PRO A 141 14.98 -22.89 6.93
CA PRO A 141 14.97 -23.96 7.93
C PRO A 141 15.30 -23.48 9.34
N ASN A 142 16.15 -22.47 9.50
CA ASN A 142 16.49 -21.92 10.81
C ASN A 142 15.32 -21.13 11.42
N LEU A 143 14.53 -20.42 10.62
CA LEU A 143 13.35 -19.69 11.09
C LEU A 143 12.22 -20.65 11.46
N THR A 144 11.98 -21.68 10.66
CA THR A 144 10.98 -22.71 10.98
C THR A 144 11.35 -23.48 12.24
N LYS A 145 12.64 -23.78 12.45
CA LYS A 145 13.13 -24.36 13.70
C LYS A 145 12.90 -23.46 14.89
N LEU A 146 13.24 -22.15 14.79
CA LEU A 146 12.99 -21.18 15.86
C LEU A 146 11.51 -21.07 16.19
N ALA A 147 10.64 -21.05 15.18
CA ALA A 147 9.20 -20.99 15.37
C ALA A 147 8.65 -22.23 16.10
N ARG A 148 9.17 -23.41 15.81
CA ARG A 148 8.77 -24.67 16.45
C ARG A 148 9.26 -24.79 17.90
N GLU A 149 10.45 -24.29 18.18
CA GLU A 149 11.09 -24.43 19.49
C GLU A 149 10.70 -23.31 20.46
N ASN A 150 10.02 -22.25 19.98
CA ASN A 150 9.67 -21.08 20.77
C ASN A 150 8.20 -20.70 20.60
N VAL A 151 7.81 -19.56 21.15
CA VAL A 151 6.45 -19.02 20.98
C VAL A 151 6.30 -18.45 19.57
N GLN A 152 5.31 -18.94 18.84
CA GLN A 152 4.92 -18.41 17.55
C GLN A 152 3.45 -17.96 17.57
N PHE A 153 3.15 -16.94 16.76
CA PHE A 153 1.79 -16.52 16.46
C PHE A 153 1.48 -16.92 15.03
N THR A 154 0.53 -17.82 14.85
CA THR A 154 0.15 -18.36 13.54
C THR A 154 -1.37 -18.44 13.42
N ASP A 155 -1.86 -18.15 12.21
CA ASP A 155 -3.25 -18.38 11.81
C ASP A 155 -3.50 -19.83 11.35
N LYS A 156 -2.43 -20.61 11.19
CA LYS A 156 -2.50 -21.99 10.70
C LYS A 156 -2.88 -22.95 11.83
N LYS A 157 -3.71 -23.92 11.49
CA LYS A 157 -4.04 -25.05 12.34
C LYS A 157 -2.91 -26.09 12.28
N ASP A 158 -2.94 -27.05 13.22
CA ASP A 158 -2.04 -28.20 13.24
C ASP A 158 -0.58 -27.92 13.55
N GLY A 159 -0.27 -26.82 14.25
CA GLY A 159 1.10 -26.49 14.68
C GLY A 159 2.05 -26.10 13.55
N LYS A 160 1.54 -25.89 12.35
CA LYS A 160 2.35 -25.43 11.21
C LYS A 160 2.85 -24.03 11.43
N VAL A 161 4.02 -23.74 10.89
CA VAL A 161 4.62 -22.41 10.90
C VAL A 161 3.81 -21.48 10.00
N GLY A 162 3.58 -20.28 10.45
CA GLY A 162 2.83 -19.28 9.72
C GLY A 162 2.97 -17.93 10.36
N GLY A 163 2.08 -17.02 10.01
CA GLY A 163 1.97 -15.70 10.59
C GLY A 163 0.53 -15.24 10.53
N PRO A 164 0.19 -14.13 11.16
CA PRO A 164 -1.12 -13.52 10.99
C PRO A 164 -1.34 -13.08 9.54
N VAL A 165 -2.59 -13.02 9.11
CA VAL A 165 -2.95 -12.44 7.83
C VAL A 165 -2.61 -10.95 7.83
N CYS A 166 -1.81 -10.50 6.88
CA CYS A 166 -1.50 -9.08 6.73
C CYS A 166 -2.76 -8.31 6.33
N LEU A 167 -3.05 -7.26 7.07
CA LEU A 167 -4.05 -6.27 6.67
C LEU A 167 -3.43 -5.37 5.58
N GLU A 168 -4.26 -4.83 4.69
CA GLU A 168 -3.82 -4.02 3.56
C GLU A 168 -2.88 -2.88 3.99
N ALA A 169 -3.23 -2.17 5.04
CA ALA A 169 -2.42 -1.06 5.56
C ALA A 169 -1.15 -1.47 6.33
N THR A 170 -0.85 -2.77 6.44
CA THR A 170 0.33 -3.30 7.15
C THR A 170 1.33 -4.01 6.24
N ALA A 171 1.02 -4.13 4.95
CA ALA A 171 1.80 -4.90 3.98
C ALA A 171 2.95 -4.11 3.31
N TYR A 172 3.33 -2.95 3.85
CA TYR A 172 4.46 -2.14 3.37
C TYR A 172 5.28 -1.62 4.55
N THR A 173 6.52 -1.19 4.31
CA THR A 173 7.54 -0.89 5.33
C THR A 173 7.02 -0.02 6.48
N ALA A 174 6.51 1.18 6.20
CA ALA A 174 6.03 2.08 7.25
C ALA A 174 4.80 1.52 7.96
N GLY A 175 3.85 0.95 7.21
CA GLY A 175 2.64 0.35 7.79
C GLY A 175 2.95 -0.82 8.70
N GLY A 176 3.87 -1.70 8.28
CA GLY A 176 4.33 -2.83 9.09
C GLY A 176 5.04 -2.38 10.38
N LEU A 177 5.93 -1.39 10.29
CA LEU A 177 6.63 -0.84 11.45
C LEU A 177 5.64 -0.23 12.45
N VAL A 178 4.73 0.62 12.00
CA VAL A 178 3.72 1.27 12.85
C VAL A 178 2.79 0.23 13.47
N ALA A 179 2.30 -0.73 12.69
CA ALA A 179 1.42 -1.78 13.21
C ALA A 179 2.09 -2.62 14.29
N GLN A 180 3.34 -3.00 14.11
CA GLN A 180 4.09 -3.83 15.04
C GLN A 180 4.50 -3.09 16.33
N THR A 181 4.78 -1.79 16.24
CA THR A 181 5.27 -1.02 17.40
C THR A 181 4.18 -0.24 18.13
N SER A 182 3.04 0.00 17.48
CA SER A 182 1.95 0.83 18.02
C SER A 182 0.58 0.19 17.99
N ALA A 183 0.47 -1.03 17.43
CA ALA A 183 -0.77 -1.81 17.32
C ALA A 183 -1.90 -1.06 16.59
N ILE A 184 -1.56 -0.22 15.62
CA ILE A 184 -2.53 0.49 14.79
C ILE A 184 -2.25 0.27 13.30
N ASN A 185 -3.29 0.31 12.48
CA ASN A 185 -3.15 0.34 11.03
C ASN A 185 -2.85 1.76 10.56
N LEU A 186 -1.75 1.92 9.82
CA LEU A 186 -1.44 3.20 9.20
C LEU A 186 -2.34 3.40 7.97
N LYS A 187 -3.35 4.26 8.08
CA LYS A 187 -4.12 4.68 6.91
C LYS A 187 -3.16 5.35 5.93
N VAL A 188 -3.17 4.93 4.67
CA VAL A 188 -2.36 5.57 3.62
C VAL A 188 -2.78 7.03 3.53
N MET A 189 -1.93 7.91 4.04
CA MET A 189 -2.16 9.34 3.93
C MET A 189 -1.78 9.77 2.51
N ASN A 190 -2.63 10.58 1.91
CA ASN A 190 -2.35 11.21 0.64
C ASN A 190 -1.00 11.91 0.69
N SER A 191 -0.16 11.50 -0.24
CA SER A 191 1.06 12.15 -0.67
C SER A 191 2.04 12.61 0.40
N GLY A 192 3.05 11.84 0.63
CA GLY A 192 4.44 12.24 0.51
C GLY A 192 5.01 13.33 1.39
N ALA A 193 4.26 13.94 2.21
CA ALA A 193 4.78 14.79 3.26
C ALA A 193 4.70 14.02 4.58
N VAL A 194 5.64 13.10 4.78
CA VAL A 194 6.03 12.81 6.15
C VAL A 194 6.58 14.13 6.67
N SER A 195 5.76 14.84 7.45
CA SER A 195 6.19 16.04 8.16
C SER A 195 7.31 15.65 9.14
N ASP A 196 8.09 16.62 9.58
CA ASP A 196 9.15 16.40 10.58
C ASP A 196 8.65 15.73 11.88
N SER A 197 7.33 15.63 12.04
CA SER A 197 6.65 14.88 13.11
C SER A 197 5.66 13.88 12.51
N PHE A 198 6.02 12.60 12.52
CA PHE A 198 5.18 11.51 12.06
C PHE A 198 4.45 10.86 13.22
N LEU A 199 3.13 10.97 13.28
CA LEU A 199 2.27 10.43 14.34
C LEU A 199 2.65 10.90 15.77
N PRO A 200 2.80 12.20 16.03
CA PRO A 200 3.41 12.73 17.27
C PRO A 200 2.60 12.44 18.55
N ASN A 201 1.33 12.06 18.43
CA ASN A 201 0.46 11.75 19.58
C ASN A 201 0.31 10.25 19.84
N LEU A 202 1.00 9.43 19.08
CA LEU A 202 0.93 7.99 19.21
C LEU A 202 1.90 7.49 20.28
N THR A 203 1.44 6.59 21.13
CA THR A 203 2.31 5.90 22.09
C THR A 203 2.76 4.58 21.48
N ALA A 204 4.04 4.47 21.18
CA ALA A 204 4.66 3.28 20.62
C ALA A 204 5.37 2.44 21.69
N LEU A 205 5.81 1.24 21.30
CA LEU A 205 6.62 0.38 22.16
C LEU A 205 7.88 1.09 22.67
N GLY A 206 8.50 1.91 21.81
CA GLY A 206 9.65 2.73 22.16
C GLY A 206 9.37 3.67 23.34
N ASP A 207 8.24 4.37 23.35
CA ASP A 207 7.84 5.27 24.44
C ASP A 207 7.64 4.51 25.76
N ILE A 208 7.03 3.33 25.65
CA ILE A 208 6.79 2.48 26.83
C ILE A 208 8.12 2.03 27.45
N LEU A 209 9.05 1.58 26.61
CA LEU A 209 10.37 1.12 27.04
C LEU A 209 11.24 2.27 27.56
N ASN A 210 11.16 3.44 26.93
CA ASN A 210 11.87 4.64 27.36
C ASN A 210 11.46 5.06 28.77
N LYS A 211 10.16 5.07 29.06
CA LYS A 211 9.63 5.34 30.43
C LYS A 211 10.15 4.35 31.46
N GLN A 212 10.55 3.16 31.04
CA GLN A 212 11.18 2.16 31.93
C GLN A 212 12.71 2.28 31.97
N GLY A 213 13.30 3.29 31.32
CA GLY A 213 14.74 3.54 31.30
C GLY A 213 15.53 2.55 30.45
N TYR A 214 14.95 2.05 29.35
CA TYR A 214 15.70 1.32 28.33
C TYR A 214 16.43 2.30 27.42
N ASN A 215 17.69 2.01 27.13
CA ASN A 215 18.38 2.64 26.00
C ASN A 215 17.93 1.94 24.71
N GLN A 216 17.62 2.70 23.69
CA GLN A 216 17.05 2.18 22.45
C GLN A 216 17.91 2.57 21.25
N MET A 217 18.01 1.65 20.30
CA MET A 217 18.69 1.87 19.04
C MET A 217 17.87 1.23 17.91
N PHE A 218 17.58 1.99 16.88
CA PHE A 218 17.02 1.49 15.63
C PHE A 218 18.12 1.37 14.59
N LEU A 219 18.29 0.16 14.03
CA LEU A 219 19.27 -0.14 12.99
C LEU A 219 18.53 -0.52 11.71
N CYS A 220 18.92 0.06 10.58
CA CYS A 220 18.40 -0.30 9.26
C CYS A 220 19.52 -0.23 8.23
N GLY A 221 19.41 -1.03 7.17
CA GLY A 221 20.39 -1.10 6.09
C GLY A 221 20.17 -0.09 4.96
N SER A 222 19.19 0.79 5.06
CA SER A 222 18.86 1.81 4.08
C SER A 222 18.79 3.19 4.72
N ASP A 223 18.68 4.25 3.90
CA ASP A 223 18.60 5.62 4.39
C ASP A 223 17.45 5.80 5.39
N GLY A 224 17.70 6.52 6.47
CA GLY A 224 16.76 6.71 7.56
C GLY A 224 15.47 7.43 7.16
N ASP A 225 15.52 8.30 6.16
CA ASP A 225 14.39 9.05 5.63
C ASP A 225 13.46 8.20 4.75
N PHE A 226 13.93 7.02 4.27
CA PHE A 226 13.09 6.10 3.52
C PHE A 226 11.85 5.68 4.31
N ALA A 227 10.67 5.90 3.72
CA ALA A 227 9.37 5.61 4.33
C ALA A 227 9.10 6.36 5.65
N GLY A 228 9.79 7.47 5.92
CA GLY A 228 9.60 8.31 7.12
C GLY A 228 10.09 7.69 8.43
N ARG A 229 10.98 6.70 8.36
CA ARG A 229 11.48 5.99 9.54
C ARG A 229 12.19 6.89 10.54
N ASP A 230 13.03 7.80 10.04
CA ASP A 230 13.75 8.74 10.90
C ASP A 230 12.79 9.69 11.64
N ALA A 231 11.71 10.13 10.99
CA ALA A 231 10.69 10.94 11.64
C ALA A 231 9.87 10.14 12.68
N TYR A 232 9.63 8.86 12.41
CA TYR A 232 8.86 7.99 13.32
C TYR A 232 9.65 7.56 14.56
N PHE A 233 10.96 7.28 14.44
CA PHE A 233 11.79 6.79 15.53
C PHE A 233 12.59 7.88 16.26
N LYS A 234 12.50 9.16 15.85
CA LYS A 234 13.16 10.29 16.50
C LYS A 234 12.35 10.92 17.64
N THR A 235 11.12 10.53 17.84
CA THR A 235 10.20 11.10 18.85
C THR A 235 10.45 10.57 20.24
#